data_fb6ae04f1b7e6eb3c39dd4d2458cdc9d
#
_entry.id   fb6ae04f1b7e6eb3c39dd4d2458cdc9d
#
_cell.length_a   1.000
_cell.length_b   1.000
_cell.length_c   1.000
_cell.angle_alpha   90.00
_cell.angle_beta   90.00
_cell.angle_gamma   90.00
#
_symmetry.space_group_name_H-M   'P 1'
#
loop_
_entity.id
_entity.type
_entity.pdbx_description
1 polymer ?
#
loop_
_entity_poly.entity_id
_entity_poly.type
_entity_poly.pdbx_seq_one_letter_code
_entity_poly.pdbx_strand_id
1 'polypeptide(L)'
;MIAKELQDWFPEAQISDQPVEKPGYLTLPLASQQWILLEEASLSEREKQLVSLLTQQEQTISLNPWYSHLIEGKSQAPQTFKKIQLVYCHLSYYQQENLASWLDMMRTLFPNFQTVLQVGAQDYVFVLQQDKYTSVRSILSDTIEAVEYDFGLRLSIMLGQVWPQTGPQALSDLIKAERDLFKTWWRQGHQGVHTFSQLYLWSMGERLVDLKVIKECLHQMILDQDQIQEIILSLWENSAVLTKTAQQLYLHRNSLQYKIDRWEELTGLQLKELTDLTLCYQLILPDIL
;
A
#
# COMPACT_ATOMS: atom_id res chain seq x y z
N MET A 1 9.54 5.01 24.23
CA MET A 1 10.12 3.79 24.81
C MET A 1 11.51 3.55 24.25
N ILE A 2 11.72 3.53 22.94
CA ILE A 2 13.03 3.28 22.27
C ILE A 2 14.13 4.27 22.68
N ALA A 3 13.83 5.57 22.81
CA ALA A 3 14.80 6.61 23.16
C ALA A 3 15.43 6.39 24.56
N LYS A 4 14.63 5.92 25.53
CA LYS A 4 15.08 5.66 26.88
C LYS A 4 15.92 4.37 26.98
N GLU A 5 15.54 3.35 26.25
CA GLU A 5 16.30 2.09 26.13
C GLU A 5 17.65 2.31 25.45
N LEU A 6 17.71 3.18 24.42
CA LEU A 6 18.96 3.53 23.75
C LEU A 6 19.90 4.36 24.66
N GLN A 7 19.36 5.22 25.52
CA GLN A 7 20.17 5.93 26.54
C GLN A 7 20.75 5.00 27.60
N ASP A 8 20.06 3.90 27.94
CA ASP A 8 20.56 2.87 28.86
C ASP A 8 21.76 2.10 28.25
N TRP A 9 21.77 1.95 26.91
CA TRP A 9 22.85 1.27 26.18
C TRP A 9 23.99 2.22 25.80
N PHE A 10 23.68 3.49 25.55
CA PHE A 10 24.61 4.55 25.22
C PHE A 10 24.39 5.75 26.16
N PRO A 11 24.96 5.72 27.38
CA PRO A 11 24.70 6.75 28.41
C PRO A 11 25.10 8.17 27.98
N GLU A 12 26.06 8.28 27.05
CA GLU A 12 26.57 9.56 26.53
C GLU A 12 25.79 10.07 25.30
N ALA A 13 24.77 9.32 24.86
CA ALA A 13 23.97 9.70 23.72
C ALA A 13 23.09 10.94 24.03
N GLN A 14 23.07 11.89 23.11
CA GLN A 14 22.25 13.09 23.19
C GLN A 14 21.01 12.95 22.28
N ILE A 15 19.83 13.29 22.77
CA ILE A 15 18.61 13.32 21.99
C ILE A 15 18.34 14.75 21.56
N SER A 16 18.01 14.95 20.27
CA SER A 16 17.67 16.23 19.68
C SER A 16 16.36 16.12 18.89
N ASP A 17 15.58 17.20 18.87
CA ASP A 17 14.35 17.32 18.06
C ASP A 17 14.65 17.77 16.61
N GLN A 18 15.93 18.00 16.28
CA GLN A 18 16.40 18.39 14.95
C GLN A 18 17.66 17.64 14.58
N PRO A 19 17.91 17.37 13.27
CA PRO A 19 19.17 16.78 12.83
C PRO A 19 20.31 17.79 13.09
N VAL A 20 21.28 17.40 13.88
CA VAL A 20 22.45 18.23 14.20
C VAL A 20 23.68 17.59 13.58
N GLU A 21 24.34 18.28 12.65
CA GLU A 21 25.66 17.90 12.16
C GLU A 21 26.73 18.45 13.12
N LYS A 22 27.37 17.56 13.88
CA LYS A 22 28.43 17.91 14.81
C LYS A 22 29.66 17.03 14.52
N PRO A 23 30.84 17.62 14.26
CA PRO A 23 32.05 16.84 14.01
C PRO A 23 32.36 15.85 15.15
N GLY A 24 32.66 14.60 14.82
CA GLY A 24 32.93 13.53 15.79
C GLY A 24 31.70 12.89 16.42
N TYR A 25 30.48 13.21 15.91
CA TYR A 25 29.22 12.60 16.31
C TYR A 25 28.49 11.99 15.10
N LEU A 26 27.93 10.80 15.30
CA LEU A 26 26.99 10.17 14.39
C LEU A 26 25.58 10.58 14.80
N THR A 27 24.81 11.12 13.86
CA THR A 27 23.42 11.53 14.09
C THR A 27 22.50 10.51 13.43
N LEU A 28 21.62 9.86 14.21
CA LEU A 28 20.69 8.83 13.74
C LEU A 28 19.25 9.27 14.01
N PRO A 29 18.33 9.09 13.08
CA PRO A 29 16.91 9.36 13.29
C PRO A 29 16.29 8.32 14.24
N LEU A 30 15.37 8.77 15.09
CA LEU A 30 14.51 7.95 15.94
C LEU A 30 13.06 8.00 15.46
N ALA A 31 12.29 6.97 15.77
CA ALA A 31 10.92 6.78 15.29
C ALA A 31 9.90 7.89 15.66
N SER A 32 10.28 8.87 16.49
CA SER A 32 9.41 9.94 17.02
C SER A 32 9.74 11.34 16.51
N GLN A 33 10.32 11.47 15.32
CA GLN A 33 10.86 12.75 14.81
C GLN A 33 12.00 13.32 15.68
N GLN A 34 12.63 12.49 16.46
CA GLN A 34 13.80 12.82 17.27
C GLN A 34 15.06 12.23 16.63
N TRP A 35 16.20 12.74 17.04
CA TRP A 35 17.50 12.31 16.57
C TRP A 35 18.38 11.94 17.78
N ILE A 36 19.16 10.89 17.64
CA ILE A 36 20.18 10.53 18.63
C ILE A 36 21.56 10.85 18.08
N LEU A 37 22.36 11.53 18.87
CA LEU A 37 23.76 11.84 18.58
C LEU A 37 24.62 10.89 19.40
N LEU A 38 25.44 10.10 18.72
CA LEU A 38 26.40 9.16 19.30
C LEU A 38 27.81 9.68 19.06
N GLU A 39 28.63 9.75 20.09
CA GLU A 39 30.04 10.16 19.94
C GLU A 39 30.79 9.05 19.23
N GLU A 40 31.43 9.33 18.09
CA GLU A 40 32.15 8.32 17.30
C GLU A 40 33.30 7.65 18.08
N ALA A 41 33.92 8.41 19.00
CA ALA A 41 35.03 7.91 19.83
C ALA A 41 34.58 6.87 20.88
N SER A 42 33.30 6.87 21.26
CA SER A 42 32.73 5.93 22.23
C SER A 42 32.29 4.60 21.58
N LEU A 43 32.21 4.56 20.23
CA LEU A 43 31.75 3.40 19.49
C LEU A 43 32.91 2.48 19.10
N SER A 44 32.73 1.18 19.30
CA SER A 44 33.62 0.16 18.74
C SER A 44 33.55 0.14 17.20
N GLU A 45 34.55 -0.36 16.52
CA GLU A 45 34.57 -0.47 15.05
C GLU A 45 33.40 -1.31 14.51
N ARG A 46 32.95 -2.31 15.27
CA ARG A 46 31.76 -3.11 14.92
C ARG A 46 30.45 -2.30 15.00
N GLU A 47 30.30 -1.47 16.02
CA GLU A 47 29.18 -0.58 16.21
C GLU A 47 29.14 0.51 15.13
N LYS A 48 30.30 1.10 14.81
CA LYS A 48 30.42 2.05 13.69
C LYS A 48 30.00 1.43 12.36
N GLN A 49 30.44 0.18 12.09
CA GLN A 49 30.01 -0.54 10.88
C GLN A 49 28.49 -0.81 10.87
N LEU A 50 27.91 -1.25 11.98
CA LEU A 50 26.46 -1.45 12.10
C LEU A 50 25.69 -0.14 11.89
N VAL A 51 26.13 0.93 12.52
CA VAL A 51 25.53 2.26 12.36
C VAL A 51 25.65 2.75 10.91
N SER A 52 26.81 2.57 10.27
CA SER A 52 27.00 2.96 8.86
C SER A 52 26.12 2.17 7.92
N LEU A 53 25.89 0.88 8.16
CA LEU A 53 24.97 0.04 7.38
C LEU A 53 23.52 0.49 7.56
N LEU A 54 23.11 0.81 8.78
CA LEU A 54 21.77 1.33 9.07
C LEU A 54 21.54 2.70 8.41
N THR A 55 22.51 3.61 8.51
CA THR A 55 22.42 4.94 7.88
C THR A 55 22.49 4.88 6.35
N GLN A 56 23.27 3.98 5.77
CA GLN A 56 23.29 3.76 4.32
C GLN A 56 21.94 3.23 3.81
N GLN A 57 21.32 2.32 4.55
CA GLN A 57 20.01 1.79 4.19
C GLN A 57 18.91 2.86 4.27
N GLU A 58 18.92 3.71 5.30
CA GLU A 58 18.00 4.84 5.44
C GLU A 58 18.24 5.94 4.38
N GLN A 59 19.50 6.26 4.07
CA GLN A 59 19.82 7.21 3.00
C GLN A 59 19.37 6.71 1.64
N THR A 60 19.47 5.42 1.34
CA THR A 60 19.00 4.84 0.08
C THR A 60 17.47 4.89 -0.02
N ILE A 61 16.76 4.69 1.08
CA ILE A 61 15.29 4.81 1.15
C ILE A 61 14.87 6.27 0.95
N SER A 62 15.52 7.22 1.64
CA SER A 62 15.22 8.66 1.57
C SER A 62 15.57 9.28 0.20
N LEU A 63 16.47 8.69 -0.58
CA LEU A 63 16.86 9.18 -1.91
C LEU A 63 15.90 8.77 -3.03
N ASN A 64 14.94 7.86 -2.78
CA ASN A 64 13.96 7.48 -3.80
C ASN A 64 12.87 8.56 -3.90
N PRO A 65 12.74 9.27 -5.04
CA PRO A 65 11.74 10.34 -5.18
C PRO A 65 10.30 9.86 -5.00
N TRP A 66 10.01 8.60 -5.34
CA TRP A 66 8.70 8.00 -5.09
C TRP A 66 8.43 7.81 -3.59
N TYR A 67 9.45 7.52 -2.78
CA TYR A 67 9.29 7.42 -1.33
C TYR A 67 8.86 8.76 -0.74
N SER A 68 9.56 9.83 -1.10
CA SER A 68 9.20 11.18 -0.65
C SER A 68 7.81 11.62 -1.11
N HIS A 69 7.39 11.20 -2.32
CA HIS A 69 6.06 11.50 -2.85
C HIS A 69 4.96 10.68 -2.17
N LEU A 70 5.09 9.34 -2.15
CA LEU A 70 4.02 8.43 -1.76
C LEU A 70 3.96 8.16 -0.26
N ILE A 71 5.10 8.14 0.42
CA ILE A 71 5.19 7.76 1.83
C ILE A 71 5.23 8.99 2.73
N GLU A 72 6.00 10.02 2.34
CA GLU A 72 6.15 11.24 3.14
C GLU A 72 5.17 12.35 2.75
N GLY A 73 4.59 12.31 1.55
CA GLY A 73 3.67 13.35 1.06
C GLY A 73 4.32 14.72 0.81
N LYS A 74 5.66 14.77 0.70
CA LYS A 74 6.42 16.04 0.70
C LYS A 74 6.77 16.55 -0.69
N SER A 75 6.97 15.67 -1.69
CA SER A 75 7.48 16.05 -3.01
C SER A 75 6.45 15.81 -4.11
N GLN A 76 6.70 16.43 -5.26
CA GLN A 76 5.99 16.06 -6.48
C GLN A 76 6.42 14.68 -6.96
N ALA A 77 5.54 14.02 -7.71
CA ALA A 77 5.87 12.74 -8.33
C ALA A 77 7.09 12.87 -9.25
N PRO A 78 8.00 11.87 -9.28
CA PRO A 78 9.17 11.90 -10.14
C PRO A 78 8.83 11.85 -11.63
N GLN A 79 7.61 11.43 -11.96
CA GLN A 79 7.07 11.44 -13.32
C GLN A 79 5.56 11.66 -13.31
N THR A 80 5.00 12.05 -14.43
CA THR A 80 3.55 12.26 -14.60
C THR A 80 2.83 10.91 -14.66
N PHE A 81 1.75 10.78 -13.90
CA PHE A 81 0.82 9.66 -13.95
C PHE A 81 -0.60 10.18 -13.76
N LYS A 82 -1.60 9.41 -14.21
CA LYS A 82 -3.02 9.70 -13.97
C LYS A 82 -3.58 8.84 -12.84
N LYS A 83 -3.15 7.58 -12.79
CA LYS A 83 -3.56 6.61 -11.78
C LYS A 83 -2.37 5.76 -11.33
N ILE A 84 -2.40 5.38 -10.06
CA ILE A 84 -1.38 4.55 -9.43
C ILE A 84 -2.03 3.44 -8.60
N GLN A 85 -1.39 2.28 -8.55
CA GLN A 85 -1.77 1.17 -7.69
C GLN A 85 -0.53 0.66 -6.96
N LEU A 86 -0.70 0.28 -5.71
CA LEU A 86 0.39 -0.26 -4.91
C LEU A 86 0.13 -1.73 -4.59
N VAL A 87 1.18 -2.54 -4.65
CA VAL A 87 1.16 -3.93 -4.17
C VAL A 87 2.02 -4.00 -2.93
N TYR A 88 1.42 -4.29 -1.81
CA TYR A 88 2.06 -4.38 -0.49
C TYR A 88 2.49 -5.82 -0.25
N CYS A 89 3.74 -6.02 0.09
CA CYS A 89 4.32 -7.33 0.37
C CYS A 89 5.02 -7.33 1.72
N HIS A 90 4.73 -8.34 2.54
CA HIS A 90 5.46 -8.64 3.76
C HIS A 90 6.11 -10.02 3.65
N LEU A 91 7.42 -10.08 3.90
CA LEU A 91 8.21 -11.31 3.93
C LEU A 91 8.24 -11.85 5.36
N SER A 92 7.38 -12.81 5.69
CA SER A 92 7.38 -13.44 7.02
C SER A 92 8.56 -14.41 7.19
N TYR A 93 9.07 -14.95 6.10
CA TYR A 93 10.29 -15.75 6.02
C TYR A 93 10.98 -15.55 4.67
N TYR A 94 12.31 -15.46 4.66
CA TYR A 94 13.11 -15.41 3.44
C TYR A 94 14.58 -15.73 3.74
N GLN A 95 15.32 -16.17 2.70
CA GLN A 95 16.76 -16.30 2.71
C GLN A 95 17.37 -15.06 2.06
N GLN A 96 18.31 -14.41 2.74
CA GLN A 96 18.89 -13.12 2.31
C GLN A 96 19.52 -13.19 0.91
N GLU A 97 20.10 -14.32 0.55
CA GLU A 97 20.72 -14.57 -0.76
C GLU A 97 19.71 -14.56 -1.92
N ASN A 98 18.46 -14.92 -1.66
CA ASN A 98 17.39 -14.98 -2.66
C ASN A 98 16.61 -13.67 -2.82
N LEU A 99 16.80 -12.73 -1.90
CA LEU A 99 16.02 -11.48 -1.85
C LEU A 99 16.15 -10.65 -3.15
N ALA A 100 17.38 -10.47 -3.64
CA ALA A 100 17.62 -9.69 -4.85
C ALA A 100 16.98 -10.34 -6.07
N SER A 101 17.13 -11.65 -6.22
CA SER A 101 16.52 -12.42 -7.32
C SER A 101 14.99 -12.40 -7.28
N TRP A 102 14.41 -12.51 -6.09
CA TRP A 102 12.97 -12.35 -5.89
C TRP A 102 12.49 -10.96 -6.28
N LEU A 103 13.16 -9.90 -5.85
CA LEU A 103 12.81 -8.52 -6.24
C LEU A 103 12.87 -8.31 -7.76
N ASP A 104 13.88 -8.85 -8.42
CA ASP A 104 14.03 -8.75 -9.88
C ASP A 104 12.93 -9.52 -10.61
N MET A 105 12.57 -10.71 -10.13
CA MET A 105 11.45 -11.47 -10.65
C MET A 105 10.14 -10.69 -10.49
N MET A 106 9.84 -10.16 -9.29
CA MET A 106 8.62 -9.38 -9.03
C MET A 106 8.53 -8.14 -9.92
N ARG A 107 9.64 -7.48 -10.24
CA ARG A 107 9.67 -6.34 -11.19
C ARG A 107 9.24 -6.76 -12.60
N THR A 108 9.61 -7.95 -13.04
CA THR A 108 9.23 -8.46 -14.37
C THR A 108 7.79 -8.97 -14.41
N LEU A 109 7.26 -9.40 -13.27
CA LEU A 109 5.90 -9.93 -13.15
C LEU A 109 4.84 -8.84 -13.31
N PHE A 110 5.14 -7.62 -12.85
CA PHE A 110 4.16 -6.54 -12.86
C PHE A 110 4.20 -5.72 -14.14
N PRO A 111 3.10 -5.65 -14.91
CA PRO A 111 2.98 -4.69 -16.00
C PRO A 111 2.99 -3.26 -15.43
N ASN A 112 3.56 -2.31 -16.20
CA ASN A 112 3.62 -0.90 -15.79
C ASN A 112 4.33 -0.64 -14.45
N PHE A 113 5.27 -1.51 -14.07
CA PHE A 113 6.11 -1.35 -12.90
C PHE A 113 6.92 -0.04 -12.96
N GLN A 114 6.96 0.69 -11.86
CA GLN A 114 7.71 1.94 -11.74
C GLN A 114 8.90 1.81 -10.79
N THR A 115 8.66 1.34 -9.59
CA THR A 115 9.67 1.17 -8.56
C THR A 115 9.20 0.22 -7.47
N VAL A 116 10.15 -0.24 -6.68
CA VAL A 116 9.88 -0.91 -5.40
C VAL A 116 10.43 -0.06 -4.27
N LEU A 117 9.64 0.14 -3.24
CA LEU A 117 9.99 0.86 -2.03
C LEU A 117 10.12 -0.13 -0.88
N GLN A 118 11.25 -0.13 -0.20
CA GLN A 118 11.37 -0.80 1.08
C GLN A 118 10.85 0.14 2.17
N VAL A 119 9.76 -0.23 2.84
CA VAL A 119 9.09 0.60 3.85
C VAL A 119 9.21 0.02 5.27
N GLY A 120 9.97 -1.05 5.40
CA GLY A 120 10.31 -1.74 6.64
C GLY A 120 11.36 -2.81 6.36
N ALA A 121 11.88 -3.47 7.39
CA ALA A 121 12.93 -4.50 7.24
C ALA A 121 12.50 -5.65 6.32
N GLN A 122 11.21 -6.00 6.36
CA GLN A 122 10.60 -7.11 5.60
C GLN A 122 9.40 -6.64 4.77
N ASP A 123 9.18 -5.33 4.67
CA ASP A 123 8.01 -4.73 4.03
C ASP A 123 8.41 -4.00 2.76
N TYR A 124 7.82 -4.41 1.65
CA TYR A 124 8.06 -3.88 0.31
C TYR A 124 6.75 -3.40 -0.31
N VAL A 125 6.84 -2.32 -1.08
CA VAL A 125 5.72 -1.75 -1.82
C VAL A 125 6.12 -1.61 -3.28
N PHE A 126 5.46 -2.34 -4.16
CA PHE A 126 5.62 -2.22 -5.60
C PHE A 126 4.65 -1.17 -6.12
N VAL A 127 5.18 -0.21 -6.87
CA VAL A 127 4.44 0.92 -7.42
C VAL A 127 4.15 0.66 -8.88
N LEU A 128 2.87 0.66 -9.27
CA LEU A 128 2.38 0.38 -10.61
C LEU A 128 1.66 1.60 -11.17
N GLN A 129 2.04 2.05 -12.36
CA GLN A 129 1.30 3.09 -13.07
C GLN A 129 0.10 2.47 -13.79
N GLN A 130 -1.10 2.92 -13.46
CA GLN A 130 -2.36 2.36 -13.97
C GLN A 130 -3.12 3.34 -14.90
N ASP A 131 -2.42 4.20 -15.61
CA ASP A 131 -3.01 5.12 -16.59
C ASP A 131 -3.85 4.37 -17.61
N LYS A 132 -3.31 3.26 -18.11
CA LYS A 132 -4.06 2.19 -18.76
C LYS A 132 -4.16 1.04 -17.76
N TYR A 133 -5.36 0.83 -17.22
CA TYR A 133 -5.59 -0.21 -16.22
C TYR A 133 -5.22 -1.61 -16.75
N THR A 134 -4.49 -2.35 -15.93
CA THR A 134 -4.17 -3.76 -16.16
C THR A 134 -4.30 -4.49 -14.83
N SER A 135 -5.24 -5.43 -14.77
CA SER A 135 -5.43 -6.23 -13.56
C SER A 135 -4.22 -7.14 -13.32
N VAL A 136 -3.67 -7.07 -12.10
CA VAL A 136 -2.56 -7.93 -11.66
C VAL A 136 -3.05 -9.03 -10.70
N ARG A 137 -4.35 -9.07 -10.42
CA ARG A 137 -4.95 -10.01 -9.46
C ARG A 137 -4.73 -11.46 -9.87
N SER A 138 -5.08 -11.82 -11.10
CA SER A 138 -4.89 -13.19 -11.62
C SER A 138 -3.42 -13.57 -11.65
N ILE A 139 -2.56 -12.66 -12.11
CA ILE A 139 -1.11 -12.89 -12.17
C ILE A 139 -0.58 -13.30 -10.78
N LEU A 140 -0.92 -12.54 -9.74
CA LEU A 140 -0.48 -12.84 -8.38
C LEU A 140 -1.08 -14.15 -7.85
N SER A 141 -2.39 -14.36 -8.04
CA SER A 141 -3.06 -15.57 -7.56
C SER A 141 -2.49 -16.84 -8.19
N ASP A 142 -2.11 -16.78 -9.47
CA ASP A 142 -1.65 -17.95 -10.22
C ASP A 142 -0.16 -18.26 -10.01
N THR A 143 0.63 -17.26 -9.55
CA THR A 143 2.09 -17.41 -9.51
C THR A 143 2.67 -17.46 -8.10
N ILE A 144 1.94 -16.99 -7.07
CA ILE A 144 2.53 -16.77 -5.75
C ILE A 144 3.07 -18.05 -5.09
N GLU A 145 2.37 -19.19 -5.23
CA GLU A 145 2.81 -20.45 -4.63
C GLU A 145 4.12 -20.94 -5.26
N ALA A 146 4.26 -20.79 -6.59
CA ALA A 146 5.50 -21.12 -7.29
C ALA A 146 6.64 -20.20 -6.85
N VAL A 147 6.36 -18.90 -6.71
CA VAL A 147 7.31 -17.89 -6.24
C VAL A 147 7.81 -18.21 -4.82
N GLU A 148 6.91 -18.54 -3.90
CA GLU A 148 7.29 -18.93 -2.54
C GLU A 148 8.18 -20.16 -2.52
N TYR A 149 7.87 -21.14 -3.37
CA TYR A 149 8.64 -22.39 -3.48
C TYR A 149 10.02 -22.13 -4.09
N ASP A 150 10.08 -21.46 -5.24
CA ASP A 150 11.32 -21.26 -6.00
C ASP A 150 12.34 -20.38 -5.26
N PHE A 151 11.87 -19.39 -4.52
CA PHE A 151 12.74 -18.47 -3.75
C PHE A 151 12.88 -18.83 -2.27
N GLY A 152 12.19 -19.87 -1.80
CA GLY A 152 12.24 -20.30 -0.40
C GLY A 152 11.80 -19.20 0.57
N LEU A 153 10.67 -18.57 0.29
CA LEU A 153 10.15 -17.45 1.09
C LEU A 153 8.67 -17.65 1.43
N ARG A 154 8.15 -16.81 2.32
CA ARG A 154 6.72 -16.75 2.68
C ARG A 154 6.22 -15.32 2.61
N LEU A 155 5.13 -15.14 1.89
CA LEU A 155 4.57 -13.84 1.55
C LEU A 155 3.18 -13.62 2.14
N SER A 156 2.95 -12.40 2.60
CA SER A 156 1.63 -11.83 2.72
C SER A 156 1.56 -10.68 1.71
N ILE A 157 0.52 -10.67 0.88
CA ILE A 157 0.37 -9.67 -0.18
C ILE A 157 -1.02 -9.04 -0.11
N MET A 158 -1.07 -7.71 -0.18
CA MET A 158 -2.29 -6.98 -0.45
C MET A 158 -2.17 -6.23 -1.77
N LEU A 159 -3.11 -6.49 -2.67
CA LEU A 159 -3.32 -5.68 -3.85
C LEU A 159 -4.13 -4.44 -3.45
N GLY A 160 -3.46 -3.30 -3.40
CA GLY A 160 -4.06 -2.02 -3.03
C GLY A 160 -5.04 -1.48 -4.07
N GLN A 161 -5.72 -0.42 -3.72
CA GLN A 161 -6.70 0.25 -4.56
C GLN A 161 -6.01 1.04 -5.69
N VAL A 162 -6.70 1.24 -6.80
CA VAL A 162 -6.25 2.17 -7.86
C VAL A 162 -6.67 3.59 -7.48
N TRP A 163 -5.69 4.45 -7.25
CA TRP A 163 -5.91 5.83 -6.87
C TRP A 163 -5.66 6.78 -8.02
N PRO A 164 -6.53 7.77 -8.25
CA PRO A 164 -6.26 8.85 -9.18
C PRO A 164 -5.14 9.75 -8.63
N GLN A 165 -4.46 10.46 -9.52
CA GLN A 165 -3.50 11.49 -9.12
C GLN A 165 -4.22 12.56 -8.30
N THR A 166 -3.75 12.77 -7.08
CA THR A 166 -4.19 13.79 -6.15
C THR A 166 -2.99 14.58 -5.65
N GLY A 167 -3.22 15.57 -4.77
CA GLY A 167 -2.10 16.25 -4.11
C GLY A 167 -1.23 15.27 -3.31
N PRO A 168 0.10 15.53 -3.19
CA PRO A 168 1.04 14.60 -2.54
C PRO A 168 0.60 14.16 -1.15
N GLN A 169 0.13 15.07 -0.32
CA GLN A 169 -0.33 14.76 1.03
C GLN A 169 -1.58 13.89 1.03
N ALA A 170 -2.58 14.20 0.20
CA ALA A 170 -3.82 13.42 0.14
C ALA A 170 -3.56 11.98 -0.34
N LEU A 171 -2.67 11.80 -1.33
CA LEU A 171 -2.27 10.48 -1.80
C LEU A 171 -1.49 9.72 -0.72
N SER A 172 -0.57 10.37 -0.03
CA SER A 172 0.19 9.77 1.09
C SER A 172 -0.73 9.33 2.23
N ASP A 173 -1.77 10.09 2.55
CA ASP A 173 -2.74 9.73 3.59
C ASP A 173 -3.54 8.46 3.21
N LEU A 174 -3.95 8.33 1.94
CA LEU A 174 -4.60 7.12 1.41
C LEU A 174 -3.67 5.91 1.49
N ILE A 175 -2.42 6.06 1.05
CA ILE A 175 -1.40 5.01 1.07
C ILE A 175 -1.06 4.60 2.51
N LYS A 176 -1.01 5.57 3.43
CA LYS A 176 -0.81 5.28 4.85
C LYS A 176 -1.94 4.42 5.42
N ALA A 177 -3.20 4.78 5.13
CA ALA A 177 -4.34 4.01 5.58
C ALA A 177 -4.35 2.57 5.02
N GLU A 178 -4.00 2.38 3.75
CA GLU A 178 -3.81 1.04 3.16
C GLU A 178 -2.68 0.26 3.85
N ARG A 179 -1.54 0.89 4.11
CA ARG A 179 -0.42 0.26 4.80
C ARG A 179 -0.79 -0.16 6.22
N ASP A 180 -1.51 0.68 6.94
CA ASP A 180 -1.96 0.39 8.30
C ASP A 180 -2.97 -0.77 8.31
N LEU A 181 -3.88 -0.83 7.33
CA LEU A 181 -4.77 -1.96 7.10
C LEU A 181 -4.00 -3.26 6.84
N PHE A 182 -3.09 -3.25 5.88
CA PHE A 182 -2.27 -4.41 5.54
C PHE A 182 -1.42 -4.88 6.73
N LYS A 183 -0.76 -3.95 7.42
CA LYS A 183 0.06 -4.23 8.60
C LYS A 183 -0.74 -4.85 9.74
N THR A 184 -1.96 -4.37 9.96
CA THR A 184 -2.85 -4.91 11.00
C THR A 184 -3.26 -6.34 10.66
N TRP A 185 -3.50 -6.64 9.39
CA TRP A 185 -3.90 -7.94 8.92
C TRP A 185 -2.76 -8.98 9.02
N TRP A 186 -1.58 -8.73 8.44
CA TRP A 186 -0.51 -9.73 8.46
C TRP A 186 0.09 -9.94 9.86
N ARG A 187 0.05 -8.95 10.75
CA ARG A 187 0.49 -9.09 12.15
C ARG A 187 -0.34 -10.10 12.96
N GLN A 188 -1.52 -10.44 12.51
CA GLN A 188 -2.33 -11.51 13.12
C GLN A 188 -1.95 -12.91 12.59
N GLY A 189 -0.86 -13.01 11.81
CA GLY A 189 -0.36 -14.28 11.29
C GLY A 189 -1.00 -14.71 9.97
N HIS A 190 -1.78 -13.82 9.33
CA HIS A 190 -2.40 -14.12 8.04
C HIS A 190 -1.38 -14.07 6.89
N GLN A 191 -1.56 -14.94 5.89
CA GLN A 191 -0.71 -15.09 4.72
C GLN A 191 -1.52 -15.16 3.43
N GLY A 192 -0.83 -15.13 2.28
CA GLY A 192 -1.43 -15.25 0.96
C GLY A 192 -1.73 -13.92 0.29
N VAL A 193 -2.43 -14.00 -0.84
CA VAL A 193 -2.76 -12.84 -1.70
C VAL A 193 -4.20 -12.41 -1.45
N HIS A 194 -4.38 -11.16 -1.10
CA HIS A 194 -5.71 -10.58 -0.85
C HIS A 194 -5.86 -9.24 -1.57
N THR A 195 -7.11 -8.91 -1.91
CA THR A 195 -7.44 -7.59 -2.45
C THR A 195 -7.71 -6.60 -1.31
N PHE A 196 -7.60 -5.32 -1.63
CA PHE A 196 -8.00 -4.25 -0.72
C PHE A 196 -9.42 -4.47 -0.17
N SER A 197 -10.39 -4.80 -1.05
CA SER A 197 -11.79 -5.02 -0.65
C SER A 197 -11.95 -6.13 0.38
N GLN A 198 -11.21 -7.24 0.24
CA GLN A 198 -11.25 -8.33 1.21
C GLN A 198 -10.75 -7.88 2.58
N LEU A 199 -9.61 -7.16 2.62
CA LEU A 199 -9.05 -6.67 3.88
C LEU A 199 -9.91 -5.55 4.50
N TYR A 200 -10.47 -4.69 3.66
CA TYR A 200 -11.40 -3.65 4.12
C TYR A 200 -12.61 -4.26 4.84
N LEU A 201 -13.28 -5.22 4.20
CA LEU A 201 -14.44 -5.89 4.78
C LEU A 201 -14.08 -6.67 6.06
N TRP A 202 -12.93 -7.33 6.06
CA TRP A 202 -12.41 -7.98 7.27
C TRP A 202 -12.22 -6.98 8.42
N SER A 203 -11.60 -5.83 8.16
CA SER A 203 -11.30 -4.83 9.19
C SER A 203 -12.54 -4.19 9.81
N MET A 204 -13.64 -4.14 9.07
CA MET A 204 -14.91 -3.60 9.58
C MET A 204 -15.51 -4.44 10.70
N GLY A 205 -15.34 -5.78 10.64
CA GLY A 205 -15.76 -6.69 11.72
C GLY A 205 -15.00 -6.44 13.02
N GLU A 206 -13.74 -6.07 12.92
CA GLU A 206 -12.82 -5.93 14.05
C GLU A 206 -12.64 -4.48 14.55
N ARG A 207 -13.04 -3.48 13.76
CA ARG A 207 -12.84 -2.03 14.02
C ARG A 207 -11.39 -1.66 14.38
N LEU A 208 -10.43 -2.32 13.75
CA LEU A 208 -9.01 -2.24 14.11
C LEU A 208 -8.25 -1.08 13.43
N VAL A 209 -8.80 -0.53 12.36
CA VAL A 209 -8.12 0.48 11.53
C VAL A 209 -9.05 1.63 11.21
N ASP A 210 -8.53 2.85 11.22
CA ASP A 210 -9.27 4.01 10.74
C ASP A 210 -9.12 4.12 9.21
N LEU A 211 -10.19 3.82 8.49
CA LEU A 211 -10.28 3.87 7.04
C LEU A 211 -11.12 5.05 6.53
N LYS A 212 -11.34 6.08 7.37
CA LYS A 212 -12.19 7.21 7.05
C LYS A 212 -11.77 7.91 5.76
N VAL A 213 -10.49 8.21 5.59
CA VAL A 213 -9.97 8.91 4.40
C VAL A 213 -10.20 8.09 3.12
N ILE A 214 -10.01 6.78 3.18
CA ILE A 214 -10.28 5.89 2.05
C ILE A 214 -11.78 5.84 1.73
N LYS A 215 -12.60 5.70 2.78
CA LYS A 215 -14.07 5.68 2.63
C LYS A 215 -14.58 6.95 1.96
N GLU A 216 -14.13 8.11 2.40
CA GLU A 216 -14.51 9.41 1.84
C GLU A 216 -14.06 9.53 0.37
N CYS A 217 -12.84 9.13 0.05
CA CYS A 217 -12.31 9.18 -1.31
C CYS A 217 -13.08 8.26 -2.26
N LEU A 218 -13.30 6.99 -1.90
CA LEU A 218 -14.04 6.03 -2.72
C LEU A 218 -15.51 6.45 -2.89
N HIS A 219 -16.15 6.94 -1.84
CA HIS A 219 -17.51 7.47 -1.91
C HIS A 219 -17.59 8.64 -2.89
N GLN A 220 -16.65 9.59 -2.82
CA GLN A 220 -16.60 10.70 -3.78
C GLN A 220 -16.41 10.19 -5.23
N MET A 221 -15.55 9.19 -5.44
CA MET A 221 -15.36 8.57 -6.75
C MET A 221 -16.66 7.95 -7.31
N ILE A 222 -17.51 7.39 -6.44
CA ILE A 222 -18.83 6.88 -6.83
C ILE A 222 -19.73 8.04 -7.28
N LEU A 223 -19.79 9.12 -6.50
CA LEU A 223 -20.64 10.28 -6.80
C LEU A 223 -20.21 11.01 -8.09
N ASP A 224 -18.93 11.01 -8.40
CA ASP A 224 -18.39 11.66 -9.61
C ASP A 224 -18.67 10.89 -10.91
N GLN A 225 -19.19 9.65 -10.83
CA GLN A 225 -19.49 8.82 -11.99
C GLN A 225 -20.99 8.73 -12.24
N ASP A 226 -21.39 9.11 -13.47
CA ASP A 226 -22.80 9.06 -13.90
C ASP A 226 -23.40 7.65 -13.79
N GLN A 227 -24.52 7.55 -13.07
CA GLN A 227 -25.31 6.34 -12.85
C GLN A 227 -24.59 5.18 -12.12
N ILE A 228 -23.38 5.35 -11.59
CA ILE A 228 -22.68 4.26 -10.90
C ILE A 228 -23.38 3.87 -9.60
N GLN A 229 -23.93 4.83 -8.87
CA GLN A 229 -24.65 4.55 -7.63
C GLN A 229 -25.88 3.67 -7.89
N GLU A 230 -26.69 3.98 -8.90
CA GLU A 230 -27.84 3.18 -9.30
C GLU A 230 -27.44 1.79 -9.81
N ILE A 231 -26.31 1.70 -10.53
CA ILE A 231 -25.78 0.42 -11.01
C ILE A 231 -25.34 -0.46 -9.83
N ILE A 232 -24.63 0.09 -8.84
CA ILE A 232 -24.21 -0.63 -7.63
C ILE A 232 -25.44 -1.16 -6.89
N LEU A 233 -26.43 -0.32 -6.64
CA LEU A 233 -27.67 -0.69 -5.97
C LEU A 233 -28.41 -1.80 -6.73
N SER A 234 -28.62 -1.62 -8.03
CA SER A 234 -29.34 -2.60 -8.85
C SER A 234 -28.57 -3.92 -8.99
N LEU A 235 -27.23 -3.90 -9.08
CA LEU A 235 -26.42 -5.11 -9.05
C LEU A 235 -26.55 -5.85 -7.72
N TRP A 236 -26.54 -5.12 -6.61
CA TRP A 236 -26.74 -5.69 -5.28
C TRP A 236 -28.10 -6.39 -5.16
N GLU A 237 -29.18 -5.70 -5.51
CA GLU A 237 -30.57 -6.22 -5.48
C GLU A 237 -30.77 -7.43 -6.40
N ASN A 238 -30.06 -7.50 -7.53
CA ASN A 238 -30.14 -8.58 -8.50
C ASN A 238 -29.03 -9.65 -8.32
N SER A 239 -28.33 -9.67 -7.18
CA SER A 239 -27.23 -10.64 -6.91
C SER A 239 -26.18 -10.67 -8.02
N ALA A 240 -25.79 -9.52 -8.53
CA ALA A 240 -24.84 -9.30 -9.62
C ALA A 240 -25.23 -9.93 -10.98
N VAL A 241 -26.53 -10.23 -11.20
CA VAL A 241 -27.02 -10.78 -12.47
C VAL A 241 -27.23 -9.64 -13.48
N LEU A 242 -26.29 -9.48 -14.41
CA LEU A 242 -26.25 -8.37 -15.37
C LEU A 242 -27.53 -8.21 -16.21
N THR A 243 -28.15 -9.32 -16.64
CA THR A 243 -29.38 -9.25 -17.45
C THR A 243 -30.55 -8.65 -16.69
N LYS A 244 -30.73 -9.03 -15.43
CA LYS A 244 -31.77 -8.46 -14.55
C LYS A 244 -31.51 -7.00 -14.23
N THR A 245 -30.23 -6.68 -13.92
CA THR A 245 -29.79 -5.31 -13.66
C THR A 245 -30.02 -4.40 -14.85
N ALA A 246 -29.65 -4.85 -16.06
CA ALA A 246 -29.88 -4.08 -17.28
C ALA A 246 -31.39 -3.82 -17.55
N GLN A 247 -32.26 -4.82 -17.32
CA GLN A 247 -33.71 -4.68 -17.42
C GLN A 247 -34.26 -3.68 -16.41
N GLN A 248 -33.84 -3.76 -15.15
CA GLN A 248 -34.25 -2.86 -14.07
C GLN A 248 -33.87 -1.40 -14.36
N LEU A 249 -32.66 -1.19 -14.91
CA LEU A 249 -32.15 0.15 -15.23
C LEU A 249 -32.57 0.67 -16.61
N TYR A 250 -33.39 -0.09 -17.37
CA TYR A 250 -33.75 0.20 -18.74
C TYR A 250 -32.56 0.45 -19.67
N LEU A 251 -31.45 -0.29 -19.42
CA LEU A 251 -30.25 -0.22 -20.22
C LEU A 251 -30.10 -1.45 -21.11
N HIS A 252 -29.42 -1.27 -22.26
CA HIS A 252 -28.96 -2.40 -23.02
C HIS A 252 -27.79 -3.08 -22.24
N ARG A 253 -27.73 -4.42 -22.27
CA ARG A 253 -26.69 -5.19 -21.55
C ARG A 253 -25.27 -4.70 -21.84
N ASN A 254 -24.98 -4.36 -23.10
CA ASN A 254 -23.66 -3.90 -23.49
C ASN A 254 -23.34 -2.50 -22.92
N SER A 255 -24.35 -1.63 -22.79
CA SER A 255 -24.19 -0.30 -22.17
C SER A 255 -23.90 -0.43 -20.67
N LEU A 256 -24.61 -1.34 -19.99
CA LEU A 256 -24.33 -1.66 -18.59
C LEU A 256 -22.93 -2.22 -18.43
N GLN A 257 -22.55 -3.20 -19.29
CA GLN A 257 -21.21 -3.79 -19.27
C GLN A 257 -20.13 -2.72 -19.45
N TYR A 258 -20.29 -1.82 -20.43
CA TYR A 258 -19.36 -0.71 -20.67
C TYR A 258 -19.17 0.18 -19.41
N LYS A 259 -20.27 0.53 -18.72
CA LYS A 259 -20.19 1.34 -17.49
C LYS A 259 -19.48 0.60 -16.35
N ILE A 260 -19.72 -0.70 -16.20
CA ILE A 260 -19.03 -1.56 -15.22
C ILE A 260 -17.53 -1.66 -15.54
N ASP A 261 -17.17 -1.91 -16.79
CA ASP A 261 -15.77 -2.00 -17.22
C ASP A 261 -15.06 -0.64 -17.05
N ARG A 262 -15.75 0.46 -17.33
CA ARG A 262 -15.25 1.81 -17.09
C ARG A 262 -14.98 2.08 -15.62
N TRP A 263 -15.87 1.61 -14.73
CA TRP A 263 -15.66 1.70 -13.29
C TRP A 263 -14.43 0.90 -12.84
N GLU A 264 -14.28 -0.33 -13.32
CA GLU A 264 -13.09 -1.15 -13.06
C GLU A 264 -11.80 -0.47 -13.56
N GLU A 265 -11.81 0.11 -14.75
CA GLU A 265 -10.67 0.87 -15.27
C GLU A 265 -10.30 2.07 -14.39
N LEU A 266 -11.27 2.71 -13.75
CA LEU A 266 -11.04 3.88 -12.90
C LEU A 266 -10.52 3.51 -11.52
N THR A 267 -11.04 2.43 -10.94
CA THR A 267 -10.86 2.12 -9.52
C THR A 267 -10.14 0.80 -9.25
N GLY A 268 -10.09 -0.10 -10.24
CA GLY A 268 -9.67 -1.48 -10.04
C GLY A 268 -10.72 -2.37 -9.34
N LEU A 269 -11.88 -1.81 -8.95
CA LEU A 269 -12.96 -2.56 -8.31
C LEU A 269 -13.86 -3.21 -9.36
N GLN A 270 -14.00 -4.54 -9.24
CA GLN A 270 -14.78 -5.37 -10.14
C GLN A 270 -16.22 -5.56 -9.60
N LEU A 271 -17.18 -4.79 -10.07
CA LEU A 271 -18.59 -4.87 -9.59
C LEU A 271 -19.27 -6.23 -9.83
N LYS A 272 -18.64 -7.14 -10.57
CA LYS A 272 -19.08 -8.53 -10.70
C LYS A 272 -18.55 -9.44 -9.59
N GLU A 273 -17.51 -9.02 -8.89
CA GLU A 273 -16.98 -9.70 -7.74
C GLU A 273 -17.74 -9.27 -6.49
N LEU A 274 -18.29 -10.24 -5.75
CA LEU A 274 -19.14 -9.96 -4.61
C LEU A 274 -18.46 -9.15 -3.52
N THR A 275 -17.17 -9.35 -3.29
CA THR A 275 -16.39 -8.58 -2.30
C THR A 275 -16.29 -7.10 -2.68
N ASP A 276 -15.98 -6.82 -3.95
CA ASP A 276 -15.86 -5.45 -4.46
C ASP A 276 -17.24 -4.77 -4.52
N LEU A 277 -18.26 -5.52 -4.94
CA LEU A 277 -19.65 -5.03 -4.93
C LEU A 277 -20.13 -4.74 -3.50
N THR A 278 -19.82 -5.60 -2.53
CA THR A 278 -20.19 -5.38 -1.12
C THR A 278 -19.52 -4.12 -0.57
N LEU A 279 -18.23 -3.93 -0.85
CA LEU A 279 -17.53 -2.70 -0.49
C LEU A 279 -18.26 -1.46 -1.07
N CYS A 280 -18.51 -1.46 -2.39
CA CYS A 280 -19.16 -0.33 -3.05
C CYS A 280 -20.56 -0.09 -2.50
N TYR A 281 -21.35 -1.14 -2.27
CA TYR A 281 -22.68 -1.05 -1.67
C TYR A 281 -22.64 -0.43 -0.27
N GLN A 282 -21.69 -0.84 0.59
CA GLN A 282 -21.53 -0.26 1.91
C GLN A 282 -21.20 1.24 1.88
N LEU A 283 -20.46 1.67 0.86
CA LEU A 283 -20.10 3.08 0.71
C LEU A 283 -21.31 3.97 0.41
N ILE A 284 -22.28 3.47 -0.36
CA ILE A 284 -23.51 4.20 -0.73
C ILE A 284 -24.64 4.02 0.27
N LEU A 285 -24.56 3.04 1.16
CA LEU A 285 -25.65 2.72 2.10
C LEU A 285 -26.14 3.90 2.94
N PRO A 286 -25.26 4.80 3.45
CA PRO A 286 -25.71 5.98 4.19
C PRO A 286 -26.52 6.97 3.38
N ASP A 287 -26.41 6.96 2.04
CA ASP A 287 -27.13 7.89 1.15
C ASP A 287 -28.54 7.39 0.81
N ILE A 288 -28.80 6.09 0.99
CA ILE A 288 -30.05 5.42 0.63
C ILE A 288 -30.90 5.01 1.85
N LEU A 289 -30.37 5.08 3.08
CA LEU A 289 -31.08 4.85 4.34
C LEU A 289 -31.34 6.14 5.10
#